data_d94f24921b2d6c654d9a09aa4e54f413
#
_entry.id   d94f24921b2d6c654d9a09aa4e54f413
#
_cell.length_a   1.000
_cell.length_b   1.000
_cell.length_c   1.000
_cell.angle_alpha   90.00
_cell.angle_beta   90.00
_cell.angle_gamma   90.00
#
_symmetry.space_group_name_H-M   'P 1'
#
loop_
_entity.id
_entity.type
_entity.pdbx_description
1 polymer ?
#
loop_
_entity_poly.entity_id
_entity_poly.type
_entity_poly.pdbx_seq_one_letter_code
_entity_poly.pdbx_strand_id
1 'polypeptide(L)'
;MPRGAVPPPEAATELPSALALPDVALIDEHGAPFRTADLAGQYSLLFFGFTYCPDVCPLSMQVLAQALDRLEESNIRTLPTVVLISVDPARDTPDRLTRYLDNFDPAFIGATASDRELEPLLRTLGVTVMKHAMPGDGYNMTHNPQVFVLGPDADVIAIMSKADDPEAVVRDFLRIRQRHARGLLGSVAPR
;
A
#
# COMPACT_ATOMS: atom_id res chain seq x y z
N MET A 1 21.87 -26.22 13.66
CA MET A 1 21.94 -24.89 14.31
C MET A 1 20.54 -24.32 14.40
N PRO A 2 20.04 -23.87 15.55
CA PRO A 2 18.74 -23.24 15.62
C PRO A 2 18.79 -21.97 14.73
N ARG A 3 17.91 -21.88 13.76
CA ARG A 3 17.74 -20.66 12.95
C ARG A 3 17.35 -19.55 13.93
N GLY A 4 18.21 -18.54 14.09
CA GLY A 4 17.98 -17.44 15.01
C GLY A 4 16.56 -16.87 14.90
N ALA A 5 16.01 -16.43 16.02
CA ALA A 5 14.69 -15.80 16.04
C ALA A 5 14.72 -14.55 15.14
N VAL A 6 13.70 -14.42 14.25
CA VAL A 6 13.53 -13.17 13.48
C VAL A 6 12.88 -12.15 14.41
N PRO A 7 13.53 -11.02 14.68
CA PRO A 7 12.94 -9.99 15.51
C PRO A 7 11.67 -9.42 14.88
N PRO A 8 10.72 -8.90 15.67
CA PRO A 8 9.58 -8.19 15.13
C PRO A 8 10.00 -6.91 14.39
N PRO A 9 9.14 -6.36 13.53
CA PRO A 9 9.38 -5.04 12.94
C PRO A 9 9.46 -3.97 14.04
N GLU A 10 10.09 -2.83 13.73
CA GLU A 10 10.30 -1.75 14.70
C GLU A 10 9.30 -0.60 14.51
N ALA A 11 9.03 -0.22 13.25
CA ALA A 11 8.12 0.88 12.90
C ALA A 11 6.76 0.38 12.38
N ALA A 12 6.67 -0.88 11.96
CA ALA A 12 5.42 -1.52 11.56
C ALA A 12 4.80 -2.32 12.71
N THR A 13 3.49 -2.48 12.64
CA THR A 13 2.71 -3.33 13.56
C THR A 13 2.23 -4.56 12.79
N GLU A 14 2.64 -5.75 13.23
CA GLU A 14 2.11 -7.01 12.71
C GLU A 14 0.68 -7.23 13.24
N LEU A 15 -0.20 -7.71 12.38
CA LEU A 15 -1.55 -8.07 12.80
C LEU A 15 -1.54 -9.44 13.49
N PRO A 16 -2.31 -9.62 14.57
CA PRO A 16 -2.42 -10.92 15.27
C PRO A 16 -3.06 -12.01 14.40
N SER A 17 -3.85 -11.61 13.41
CA SER A 17 -4.36 -12.46 12.34
C SER A 17 -4.42 -11.64 11.05
N ALA A 18 -4.17 -12.27 9.92
CA ALA A 18 -4.29 -11.59 8.64
C ALA A 18 -5.72 -11.08 8.42
N LEU A 19 -5.84 -9.87 7.90
CA LEU A 19 -7.11 -9.22 7.63
C LEU A 19 -7.43 -9.37 6.14
N ALA A 20 -8.46 -10.13 5.83
CA ALA A 20 -8.91 -10.32 4.46
C ALA A 20 -9.39 -9.01 3.84
N LEU A 21 -8.88 -8.69 2.65
CA LEU A 21 -9.40 -7.58 1.87
C LEU A 21 -10.72 -7.94 1.19
N PRO A 22 -11.69 -7.02 1.12
CA PRO A 22 -12.81 -7.18 0.23
C PRO A 22 -12.32 -7.15 -1.22
N ASP A 23 -12.87 -8.02 -2.05
CA ASP A 23 -12.57 -8.03 -3.48
C ASP A 23 -13.30 -6.88 -4.18
N VAL A 24 -12.56 -5.80 -4.45
CA VAL A 24 -13.07 -4.56 -5.03
C VAL A 24 -12.60 -4.44 -6.47
N ALA A 25 -13.52 -4.07 -7.35
CA ALA A 25 -13.21 -3.74 -8.75
C ALA A 25 -12.70 -2.30 -8.83
N LEU A 26 -11.55 -2.15 -9.43
CA LEU A 26 -10.83 -0.89 -9.64
C LEU A 26 -10.51 -0.73 -11.14
N ILE A 27 -9.99 0.41 -11.50
CA ILE A 27 -9.39 0.69 -12.81
C ILE A 27 -7.95 1.13 -12.53
N ASP A 28 -7.00 0.52 -13.22
CA ASP A 28 -5.59 0.87 -13.08
C ASP A 28 -5.22 2.18 -13.82
N GLU A 29 -3.98 2.61 -13.70
CA GLU A 29 -3.43 3.83 -14.32
C GLU A 29 -3.38 3.75 -15.86
N HIS A 30 -3.60 2.57 -16.44
CA HIS A 30 -3.69 2.36 -17.88
C HIS A 30 -5.13 2.28 -18.37
N GLY A 31 -6.11 2.38 -17.47
CA GLY A 31 -7.53 2.25 -17.77
C GLY A 31 -8.01 0.80 -17.90
N ALA A 32 -7.18 -0.18 -17.50
CA ALA A 32 -7.57 -1.58 -17.52
C ALA A 32 -8.28 -1.99 -16.20
N PRO A 33 -9.15 -3.01 -16.24
CA PRO A 33 -9.72 -3.57 -15.03
C PRO A 33 -8.64 -4.10 -14.08
N PHE A 34 -8.71 -3.72 -12.83
CA PHE A 34 -7.84 -4.17 -11.75
C PHE A 34 -8.68 -4.56 -10.54
N ARG A 35 -8.29 -5.57 -9.80
CA ARG A 35 -8.99 -6.02 -8.59
C ARG A 35 -8.02 -6.17 -7.43
N THR A 36 -8.50 -5.99 -6.21
CA THR A 36 -7.71 -6.29 -5.02
C THR A 36 -7.26 -7.75 -4.97
N ALA A 37 -8.04 -8.67 -5.54
CA ALA A 37 -7.68 -10.09 -5.68
C ALA A 37 -6.48 -10.34 -6.62
N ASP A 38 -6.18 -9.41 -7.55
CA ASP A 38 -5.03 -9.54 -8.47
C ASP A 38 -3.68 -9.37 -7.75
N LEU A 39 -3.70 -8.89 -6.49
CA LEU A 39 -2.52 -8.81 -5.63
C LEU A 39 -2.11 -10.16 -5.03
N ALA A 40 -2.86 -11.22 -5.25
CA ALA A 40 -2.51 -12.55 -4.78
C ALA A 40 -1.25 -13.10 -5.48
N GLY A 41 -0.49 -13.93 -4.76
CA GLY A 41 0.74 -14.56 -5.26
C GLY A 41 2.02 -13.77 -4.96
N GLN A 42 1.92 -12.56 -4.45
CA GLN A 42 3.06 -11.67 -4.15
C GLN A 42 2.85 -10.87 -2.88
N TYR A 43 3.93 -10.30 -2.35
CA TYR A 43 3.81 -9.27 -1.32
C TYR A 43 3.51 -7.94 -1.98
N SER A 44 2.69 -7.10 -1.32
CA SER A 44 2.38 -5.76 -1.79
C SER A 44 2.44 -4.73 -0.66
N LEU A 45 2.76 -3.49 -1.03
CA LEU A 45 2.71 -2.32 -0.17
C LEU A 45 1.58 -1.43 -0.70
N LEU A 46 0.45 -1.43 -0.01
CA LEU A 46 -0.75 -0.71 -0.41
C LEU A 46 -0.81 0.63 0.32
N PHE A 47 -0.90 1.71 -0.43
CA PHE A 47 -1.00 3.08 0.07
C PHE A 47 -2.25 3.75 -0.49
N PHE A 48 -2.98 4.46 0.37
CA PHE A 48 -4.08 5.31 -0.06
C PHE A 48 -3.59 6.74 -0.17
N GLY A 49 -3.98 7.43 -1.23
CA GLY A 49 -3.51 8.77 -1.49
C GLY A 49 -4.27 9.46 -2.61
N PHE A 50 -3.80 10.60 -3.05
CA PHE A 50 -4.35 11.33 -4.20
C PHE A 50 -3.28 12.23 -4.82
N THR A 51 -3.37 12.45 -6.14
CA THR A 51 -2.31 13.14 -6.89
C THR A 51 -2.20 14.64 -6.61
N TYR A 52 -3.24 15.23 -6.04
CA TYR A 52 -3.26 16.65 -5.64
C TYR A 52 -2.81 16.89 -4.20
N CYS A 53 -2.33 15.86 -3.50
CA CYS A 53 -1.75 16.01 -2.17
C CYS A 53 -0.44 16.79 -2.28
N PRO A 54 -0.29 17.92 -1.54
CA PRO A 54 0.87 18.79 -1.72
C PRO A 54 2.13 18.30 -0.98
N ASP A 55 2.02 17.33 -0.07
CA ASP A 55 3.10 17.02 0.88
C ASP A 55 3.24 15.51 1.16
N VAL A 56 2.36 14.92 1.95
CA VAL A 56 2.55 13.56 2.50
C VAL A 56 2.57 12.47 1.42
N CYS A 57 1.67 12.53 0.42
CA CYS A 57 1.61 11.49 -0.60
C CYS A 57 2.87 11.42 -1.47
N PRO A 58 3.38 12.53 -2.07
CA PRO A 58 4.60 12.46 -2.86
C PRO A 58 5.82 12.05 -2.02
N LEU A 59 5.89 12.48 -0.75
CA LEU A 59 6.97 12.05 0.15
C LEU A 59 6.92 10.54 0.41
N SER A 60 5.74 10.00 0.72
CA SER A 60 5.58 8.56 0.94
C SER A 60 5.89 7.74 -0.31
N MET A 61 5.46 8.19 -1.50
CA MET A 61 5.76 7.51 -2.77
C MET A 61 7.27 7.51 -3.04
N GLN A 62 7.96 8.63 -2.79
CA GLN A 62 9.41 8.71 -2.95
C GLN A 62 10.15 7.78 -1.98
N VAL A 63 9.71 7.70 -0.73
CA VAL A 63 10.29 6.78 0.26
C VAL A 63 10.08 5.33 -0.15
N LEU A 64 8.90 4.97 -0.67
CA LEU A 64 8.61 3.62 -1.16
C LEU A 64 9.49 3.28 -2.38
N ALA A 65 9.69 4.21 -3.32
CA ALA A 65 10.59 4.01 -4.46
C ALA A 65 12.03 3.75 -3.98
N GLN A 66 12.56 4.59 -3.10
CA GLN A 66 13.89 4.38 -2.52
C GLN A 66 14.01 3.08 -1.74
N ALA A 67 12.94 2.63 -1.10
CA ALA A 67 12.93 1.35 -0.41
C ALA A 67 12.99 0.17 -1.39
N LEU A 68 12.29 0.25 -2.54
CA LEU A 68 12.40 -0.77 -3.60
C LEU A 68 13.82 -0.84 -4.17
N ASP A 69 14.45 0.30 -4.48
CA ASP A 69 15.84 0.35 -4.96
C ASP A 69 16.78 -0.39 -4.00
N ARG A 70 16.68 -0.13 -2.69
CA ARG A 70 17.50 -0.80 -1.66
C ARG A 70 17.20 -2.29 -1.54
N LEU A 71 15.94 -2.70 -1.71
CA LEU A 71 15.56 -4.12 -1.71
C LEU A 71 16.16 -4.83 -2.93
N GLU A 72 16.16 -4.18 -4.10
CA GLU A 72 16.77 -4.71 -5.33
C GLU A 72 18.29 -4.87 -5.17
N GLU A 73 18.98 -3.86 -4.66
CA GLU A 73 20.41 -3.91 -4.33
C GLU A 73 20.77 -5.04 -3.36
N SER A 74 19.84 -5.39 -2.46
CA SER A 74 19.99 -6.49 -1.49
C SER A 74 19.79 -7.88 -2.11
N ASN A 75 19.68 -8.02 -3.44
CA ASN A 75 19.45 -9.27 -4.16
C ASN A 75 18.18 -10.01 -3.70
N ILE A 76 17.16 -9.30 -3.31
CA ILE A 76 15.85 -9.86 -3.02
C ILE A 76 15.22 -10.33 -4.34
N ARG A 77 14.94 -11.64 -4.46
CA ARG A 77 14.42 -12.24 -5.71
C ARG A 77 13.04 -11.75 -6.11
N THR A 78 12.24 -11.31 -5.17
CA THR A 78 10.87 -10.85 -5.43
C THR A 78 10.64 -9.59 -4.60
N LEU A 79 10.58 -8.46 -5.27
CA LEU A 79 10.22 -7.18 -4.69
C LEU A 79 8.72 -7.14 -4.38
N PRO A 80 8.28 -6.37 -3.38
CA PRO A 80 6.86 -6.12 -3.20
C PRO A 80 6.35 -5.21 -4.33
N THR A 81 5.11 -5.42 -4.75
CA THR A 81 4.40 -4.48 -5.62
C THR A 81 3.92 -3.30 -4.80
N VAL A 82 4.22 -2.08 -5.22
CA VAL A 82 3.67 -0.87 -4.60
C VAL A 82 2.40 -0.46 -5.34
N VAL A 83 1.32 -0.28 -4.60
CA VAL A 83 0.01 0.09 -5.15
C VAL A 83 -0.49 1.36 -4.47
N LEU A 84 -0.73 2.40 -5.26
CA LEU A 84 -1.43 3.60 -4.85
C LEU A 84 -2.91 3.48 -5.21
N ILE A 85 -3.80 3.41 -4.22
CA ILE A 85 -5.23 3.53 -4.45
C ILE A 85 -5.64 4.99 -4.21
N SER A 86 -6.11 5.63 -5.28
CA SER A 86 -6.59 6.99 -5.18
C SER A 86 -7.91 7.06 -4.42
N VAL A 87 -7.97 7.98 -3.46
CA VAL A 87 -9.18 8.32 -2.70
C VAL A 87 -9.89 9.56 -3.27
N ASP A 88 -9.49 10.02 -4.45
CA ASP A 88 -10.05 11.20 -5.14
C ASP A 88 -10.42 10.89 -6.60
N PRO A 89 -11.35 9.98 -6.84
CA PRO A 89 -11.70 9.55 -8.19
C PRO A 89 -12.22 10.67 -9.08
N ALA A 90 -12.65 11.78 -8.48
CA ALA A 90 -13.15 12.92 -9.24
C ALA A 90 -12.02 13.67 -9.99
N ARG A 91 -10.80 13.64 -9.49
CA ARG A 91 -9.63 14.33 -10.07
C ARG A 91 -8.56 13.38 -10.58
N ASP A 92 -8.45 12.20 -9.99
CA ASP A 92 -7.41 11.21 -10.30
C ASP A 92 -7.90 10.24 -11.37
N THR A 93 -7.82 10.69 -12.62
CA THR A 93 -8.07 9.82 -13.80
C THR A 93 -6.89 8.86 -14.00
N PRO A 94 -7.05 7.75 -14.76
CA PRO A 94 -5.95 6.87 -15.14
C PRO A 94 -4.73 7.62 -15.69
N ASP A 95 -4.91 8.47 -16.70
CA ASP A 95 -3.83 9.29 -17.26
C ASP A 95 -3.12 10.18 -16.25
N ARG A 96 -3.84 10.61 -15.22
CA ARG A 96 -3.26 11.42 -14.17
C ARG A 96 -2.45 10.58 -13.20
N LEU A 97 -2.93 9.40 -12.86
CA LEU A 97 -2.20 8.43 -12.03
C LEU A 97 -0.90 8.01 -12.72
N THR A 98 -0.93 7.66 -14.01
CA THR A 98 0.28 7.36 -14.80
C THR A 98 1.31 8.48 -14.67
N ARG A 99 0.94 9.71 -15.03
CA ARG A 99 1.87 10.86 -14.98
C ARG A 99 2.38 11.17 -13.57
N TYR A 100 1.61 10.86 -12.56
CA TYR A 100 2.02 11.06 -11.17
C TYR A 100 3.04 10.00 -10.77
N LEU A 101 2.77 8.72 -11.05
CA LEU A 101 3.62 7.60 -10.67
C LEU A 101 4.94 7.56 -11.43
N ASP A 102 4.96 7.99 -12.69
CA ASP A 102 6.18 8.12 -13.51
C ASP A 102 7.28 8.99 -12.87
N ASN A 103 6.91 9.85 -11.89
CA ASN A 103 7.89 10.64 -11.16
C ASN A 103 8.60 9.86 -10.04
N PHE A 104 8.16 8.65 -9.72
CA PHE A 104 8.70 7.84 -8.62
C PHE A 104 9.28 6.53 -9.14
N ASP A 105 8.43 5.63 -9.61
CA ASP A 105 8.84 4.34 -10.17
C ASP A 105 7.76 3.87 -11.18
N PRO A 106 8.14 3.58 -12.44
CA PRO A 106 7.20 3.12 -13.46
C PRO A 106 6.60 1.72 -13.18
N ALA A 107 7.13 0.98 -12.22
CA ALA A 107 6.58 -0.31 -11.78
C ALA A 107 5.48 -0.15 -10.71
N PHE A 108 5.22 1.06 -10.23
CA PHE A 108 4.12 1.30 -9.31
C PHE A 108 2.78 1.19 -10.02
N ILE A 109 1.81 0.57 -9.35
CA ILE A 109 0.44 0.49 -9.83
C ILE A 109 -0.36 1.62 -9.18
N GLY A 110 -1.07 2.38 -10.00
CA GLY A 110 -2.06 3.34 -9.56
C GLY A 110 -3.45 2.82 -9.86
N ALA A 111 -4.34 2.80 -8.88
CA ALA A 111 -5.70 2.34 -9.09
C ALA A 111 -6.72 3.32 -8.52
N THR A 112 -7.90 3.38 -9.13
CA THR A 112 -9.00 4.21 -8.69
C THR A 112 -10.34 3.50 -8.92
N ALA A 113 -11.37 3.93 -8.22
CA ALA A 113 -12.75 3.52 -8.42
C ALA A 113 -13.67 4.58 -7.86
N SER A 114 -14.98 4.49 -8.12
CA SER A 114 -15.93 5.41 -7.50
C SER A 114 -15.89 5.35 -5.95
N ASP A 115 -16.28 6.44 -5.28
CA ASP A 115 -16.37 6.50 -3.82
C ASP A 115 -17.17 5.32 -3.24
N ARG A 116 -18.23 4.89 -3.94
CA ARG A 116 -19.07 3.76 -3.54
C ARG A 116 -18.35 2.42 -3.60
N GLU A 117 -17.53 2.22 -4.63
CA GLU A 117 -16.76 0.98 -4.81
C GLU A 117 -15.57 0.91 -3.85
N LEU A 118 -14.96 2.04 -3.51
CA LEU A 118 -13.88 2.13 -2.53
C LEU A 118 -14.35 1.97 -1.08
N GLU A 119 -15.60 2.32 -0.78
CA GLU A 119 -16.12 2.34 0.61
C GLU A 119 -15.90 1.03 1.37
N PRO A 120 -16.15 -0.18 0.83
CA PRO A 120 -15.88 -1.42 1.56
C PRO A 120 -14.41 -1.59 1.93
N LEU A 121 -13.49 -1.20 1.04
CA LEU A 121 -12.05 -1.31 1.26
C LEU A 121 -11.58 -0.30 2.32
N LEU A 122 -11.98 0.95 2.21
CA LEU A 122 -11.64 2.01 3.17
C LEU A 122 -12.15 1.65 4.58
N ARG A 123 -13.39 1.17 4.67
CA ARG A 123 -13.99 0.75 5.94
C ARG A 123 -13.27 -0.43 6.57
N THR A 124 -12.94 -1.46 5.79
CA THR A 124 -12.24 -2.66 6.28
C THR A 124 -10.87 -2.30 6.83
N LEU A 125 -10.16 -1.37 6.18
CA LEU A 125 -8.82 -0.95 6.55
C LEU A 125 -8.79 0.22 7.55
N GLY A 126 -9.94 0.76 7.93
CA GLY A 126 -10.03 1.91 8.82
C GLY A 126 -9.43 3.19 8.22
N VAL A 127 -9.43 3.30 6.88
CA VAL A 127 -8.95 4.50 6.20
C VAL A 127 -10.04 5.56 6.24
N THR A 128 -9.72 6.69 6.85
CA THR A 128 -10.61 7.86 6.91
C THR A 128 -10.20 8.87 5.85
N VAL A 129 -11.16 9.34 5.08
CA VAL A 129 -10.97 10.37 4.06
C VAL A 129 -11.91 11.53 4.35
N MET A 130 -11.36 12.75 4.39
CA MET A 130 -12.16 13.96 4.62
C MET A 130 -11.85 15.00 3.54
N LYS A 131 -12.90 15.56 2.92
CA LYS A 131 -12.82 16.66 1.97
C LYS A 131 -13.01 18.00 2.70
N HIS A 132 -12.12 18.94 2.46
CA HIS A 132 -12.13 20.29 3.01
C HIS A 132 -12.30 21.30 1.89
N ALA A 133 -13.41 22.03 1.88
CA ALA A 133 -13.62 23.10 0.91
C ALA A 133 -12.53 24.18 1.03
N MET A 134 -12.08 24.67 -0.13
CA MET A 134 -11.13 25.79 -0.22
C MET A 134 -11.83 26.99 -0.87
N PRO A 135 -11.27 28.22 -0.72
CA PRO A 135 -11.77 29.38 -1.44
C PRO A 135 -11.84 29.14 -2.96
N GLY A 136 -12.94 29.50 -3.59
CA GLY A 136 -13.29 29.11 -4.96
C GLY A 136 -13.94 27.74 -5.01
N ASP A 137 -13.97 27.10 -6.17
CA ASP A 137 -14.59 25.78 -6.38
C ASP A 137 -13.64 24.61 -6.06
N GLY A 138 -12.54 24.88 -5.35
CA GLY A 138 -11.51 23.90 -5.01
C GLY A 138 -11.79 23.16 -3.71
N TYR A 139 -11.12 22.03 -3.52
CA TYR A 139 -11.07 21.31 -2.24
C TYR A 139 -9.69 20.69 -2.02
N ASN A 140 -9.35 20.48 -0.76
CA ASN A 140 -8.25 19.62 -0.33
C ASN A 140 -8.81 18.40 0.41
N MET A 141 -7.96 17.40 0.62
CA MET A 141 -8.35 16.16 1.31
C MET A 141 -7.32 15.80 2.36
N THR A 142 -7.77 15.11 3.40
CA THR A 142 -6.90 14.46 4.37
C THR A 142 -7.27 12.99 4.46
N HIS A 143 -6.26 12.14 4.65
CA HIS A 143 -6.40 10.71 4.86
C HIS A 143 -5.29 10.20 5.78
N ASN A 144 -5.41 8.97 6.27
CA ASN A 144 -4.37 8.31 7.06
C ASN A 144 -3.17 7.97 6.16
N PRO A 145 -1.92 8.26 6.57
CA PRO A 145 -0.71 8.02 5.77
C PRO A 145 -0.15 6.60 5.90
N GLN A 146 -0.97 5.65 6.29
CA GLN A 146 -0.55 4.27 6.56
C GLN A 146 -0.24 3.51 5.27
N VAL A 147 0.77 2.64 5.34
CA VAL A 147 1.08 1.65 4.31
C VAL A 147 0.70 0.28 4.84
N PHE A 148 -0.16 -0.42 4.11
CA PHE A 148 -0.60 -1.78 4.46
C PHE A 148 0.29 -2.78 3.75
N VAL A 149 0.87 -3.71 4.51
CA VAL A 149 1.69 -4.79 3.97
C VAL A 149 0.79 -5.99 3.73
N LEU A 150 0.67 -6.40 2.47
CA LEU A 150 -0.10 -7.56 2.07
C LEU A 150 0.82 -8.76 1.90
N GLY A 151 0.34 -9.91 2.37
CA GLY A 151 0.94 -11.21 2.09
C GLY A 151 0.51 -11.79 0.75
N PRO A 152 1.07 -12.96 0.37
CA PRO A 152 0.74 -13.62 -0.91
C PRO A 152 -0.72 -14.05 -1.07
N ASP A 153 -1.49 -14.09 0.00
CA ASP A 153 -2.93 -14.38 -0.05
C ASP A 153 -3.78 -13.11 -0.28
N ALA A 154 -3.12 -11.98 -0.59
CA ALA A 154 -3.71 -10.64 -0.70
C ALA A 154 -4.40 -10.16 0.59
N ASP A 155 -4.04 -10.72 1.73
CA ASP A 155 -4.51 -10.31 3.04
C ASP A 155 -3.51 -9.36 3.71
N VAL A 156 -4.00 -8.40 4.48
CA VAL A 156 -3.14 -7.49 5.25
C VAL A 156 -2.55 -8.25 6.44
N ILE A 157 -1.23 -8.28 6.51
CA ILE A 157 -0.45 -8.95 7.57
C ILE A 157 0.25 -7.99 8.52
N ALA A 158 0.49 -6.76 8.08
CA ALA A 158 1.07 -5.70 8.92
C ALA A 158 0.70 -4.31 8.40
N ILE A 159 0.87 -3.30 9.27
CA ILE A 159 0.60 -1.90 8.96
C ILE A 159 1.83 -1.07 9.36
N MET A 160 2.36 -0.28 8.45
CA MET A 160 3.31 0.78 8.74
C MET A 160 2.54 2.07 8.98
N SER A 161 2.75 2.73 10.11
CA SER A 161 2.01 3.95 10.47
C SER A 161 2.24 5.09 9.49
N LYS A 162 3.43 5.11 8.87
CA LYS A 162 3.85 6.05 7.82
C LYS A 162 5.04 5.47 7.06
N ALA A 163 5.24 5.95 5.83
CA ALA A 163 6.46 5.71 5.07
C ALA A 163 7.24 7.04 4.98
N ASP A 164 8.14 7.27 5.92
CA ASP A 164 8.96 8.49 6.01
C ASP A 164 10.47 8.22 6.10
N ASP A 165 10.86 6.94 6.21
CA ASP A 165 12.26 6.49 6.21
C ASP A 165 12.38 5.20 5.38
N PRO A 166 13.08 5.23 4.23
CA PRO A 166 13.23 4.07 3.37
C PRO A 166 13.97 2.90 4.03
N GLU A 167 14.92 3.17 4.94
CA GLU A 167 15.63 2.11 5.67
C GLU A 167 14.73 1.39 6.66
N ALA A 168 13.85 2.13 7.33
CA ALA A 168 12.84 1.54 8.20
C ALA A 168 11.84 0.67 7.41
N VAL A 169 11.39 1.15 6.24
CA VAL A 169 10.51 0.37 5.34
C VAL A 169 11.18 -0.94 4.91
N VAL A 170 12.43 -0.88 4.44
CA VAL A 170 13.20 -2.07 4.02
C VAL A 170 13.36 -3.06 5.17
N ARG A 171 13.88 -2.59 6.30
CA ARG A 171 14.12 -3.42 7.49
C ARG A 171 12.85 -4.13 7.94
N ASP A 172 11.77 -3.39 8.07
CA ASP A 172 10.52 -3.94 8.60
C ASP A 172 9.83 -4.85 7.58
N PHE A 173 9.84 -4.50 6.29
CA PHE A 173 9.34 -5.39 5.24
C PHE A 173 10.08 -6.75 5.24
N LEU A 174 11.41 -6.74 5.33
CA LEU A 174 12.20 -7.98 5.36
C LEU A 174 11.88 -8.84 6.59
N ARG A 175 11.71 -8.23 7.76
CA ARG A 175 11.32 -8.93 8.99
C ARG A 175 9.92 -9.53 8.87
N ILE A 176 8.94 -8.73 8.43
CA ILE A 176 7.56 -9.17 8.22
C ILE A 176 7.52 -10.35 7.24
N ARG A 177 8.14 -10.22 6.07
CA ARG A 177 8.22 -11.28 5.07
C ARG A 177 8.84 -12.56 5.63
N GLN A 178 9.96 -12.44 6.35
CA GLN A 178 10.65 -13.59 6.92
C GLN A 178 9.84 -14.27 8.04
N ARG A 179 9.15 -13.50 8.86
CA ARG A 179 8.27 -14.00 9.93
C ARG A 179 7.03 -14.66 9.36
N HIS A 180 6.42 -14.03 8.35
CA HIS A 180 5.28 -14.59 7.62
C HIS A 180 5.63 -15.96 6.98
N ALA A 181 6.75 -16.02 6.25
CA ALA A 181 7.22 -17.28 5.63
C ALA A 181 7.54 -18.39 6.63
N ARG A 182 7.72 -18.06 7.91
CA ARG A 182 7.91 -19.03 9.01
C ARG A 182 6.62 -19.38 9.76
N GLY A 183 5.48 -18.86 9.33
CA GLY A 183 4.21 -19.03 10.04
C GLY A 183 4.17 -18.35 11.42
N LEU A 184 4.99 -17.34 11.64
CA LEU A 184 5.03 -16.56 12.89
C LEU A 184 4.01 -15.42 12.90
N LEU A 185 3.40 -15.12 11.76
CA LEU A 185 2.27 -14.21 11.62
C LEU A 185 1.01 -15.05 11.51
N GLY A 186 -0.09 -14.60 12.12
CA GLY A 186 -1.33 -15.34 12.14
C GLY A 186 -1.78 -15.73 10.74
N SER A 187 -1.98 -17.02 10.51
CA SER A 187 -2.70 -17.47 9.32
C SER A 187 -4.17 -17.09 9.46
N VAL A 188 -4.82 -16.78 8.33
CA VAL A 188 -6.28 -16.61 8.29
C VAL A 188 -6.90 -17.88 8.86
N ALA A 189 -7.78 -17.75 9.86
CA ALA A 189 -8.57 -18.87 10.31
C ALA A 189 -9.40 -19.38 9.11
N PRO A 190 -9.42 -20.68 8.81
CA PRO A 190 -10.22 -21.22 7.71
C PRO A 190 -11.68 -20.83 7.91
N ARG A 191 -12.32 -20.31 6.87
CA ARG A 191 -13.74 -19.95 6.82
C ARG A 191 -14.62 -21.20 6.88
#